data_e5c26af2785e1468f4df030342addce5
#
_entry.id   e5c26af2785e1468f4df030342addce5
#
_cell.length_a   1.000
_cell.length_b   1.000
_cell.length_c   1.000
_cell.angle_alpha   90.00
_cell.angle_beta   90.00
_cell.angle_gamma   90.00
#
_symmetry.space_group_name_H-M   'P 1'
#
loop_
_entity.id
_entity.type
_entity.pdbx_description
1 polymer ?
#
loop_
_entity_poly.entity_id
_entity_poly.type
_entity_poly.pdbx_seq_one_letter_code
_entity_poly.pdbx_strand_id
1 'polypeptide(L)'
;MKEKIKIKTIVCCLMMTSMLLGLGACNNEDDVMEIFNNKTWKLVRIATEKGKEQFYQGLWSNESKEEIDRELNTFRAEGNYTLNFNCAEVNGEVTGTVNVHAVNSRIHDAVLKIDGKEHTISIKGKVIGTESDKLAKVFINGIQNVFKYEGDIHNITLYFKDGNTTKVMGFTAR
;
A
#
# COMPACT_ATOMS: atom_id res chain seq x y z
N MET A 1 -19.14 17.63 -57.49
CA MET A 1 -18.90 18.30 -56.18
C MET A 1 -19.33 17.46 -54.99
N LYS A 2 -20.36 16.62 -55.07
CA LYS A 2 -20.85 15.76 -53.96
C LYS A 2 -19.91 14.61 -53.57
N GLU A 3 -19.11 14.04 -54.49
CA GLU A 3 -18.20 12.92 -54.19
C GLU A 3 -16.97 13.35 -53.38
N LYS A 4 -16.39 14.54 -53.69
CA LYS A 4 -15.21 15.04 -52.94
C LYS A 4 -15.50 15.35 -51.48
N ILE A 5 -16.77 15.67 -51.16
CA ILE A 5 -17.21 15.92 -49.78
C ILE A 5 -17.29 14.61 -48.97
N LYS A 6 -17.80 13.53 -49.59
CA LYS A 6 -17.90 12.20 -48.93
C LYS A 6 -16.52 11.63 -48.59
N ILE A 7 -15.53 11.77 -49.47
CA ILE A 7 -14.17 11.28 -49.22
C ILE A 7 -13.50 12.04 -48.07
N LYS A 8 -13.66 13.38 -48.01
CA LYS A 8 -13.11 14.18 -46.89
C LYS A 8 -13.73 13.83 -45.55
N THR A 9 -15.03 13.54 -45.53
CA THR A 9 -15.73 13.15 -44.28
C THR A 9 -15.31 11.76 -43.82
N ILE A 10 -15.11 10.81 -44.74
CA ILE A 10 -14.64 9.46 -44.41
C ILE A 10 -13.20 9.49 -43.90
N VAL A 11 -12.30 10.29 -44.49
CA VAL A 11 -10.91 10.44 -44.04
C VAL A 11 -10.85 11.09 -42.67
N CYS A 12 -11.71 12.09 -42.39
CA CYS A 12 -11.78 12.75 -41.11
C CYS A 12 -12.29 11.80 -39.98
N CYS A 13 -13.30 10.96 -40.27
CA CYS A 13 -13.79 9.94 -39.36
C CYS A 13 -12.73 8.83 -39.09
N LEU A 14 -11.97 8.42 -40.10
CA LEU A 14 -10.88 7.44 -39.95
C LEU A 14 -9.71 8.01 -39.11
N MET A 15 -9.39 9.29 -39.21
CA MET A 15 -8.37 9.93 -38.40
C MET A 15 -8.84 10.13 -36.94
N MET A 16 -10.13 10.36 -36.68
CA MET A 16 -10.66 10.45 -35.32
C MET A 16 -10.73 9.09 -34.60
N THR A 17 -10.98 8.00 -35.33
CA THR A 17 -10.97 6.65 -34.72
C THR A 17 -9.57 6.14 -34.40
N SER A 18 -8.53 6.59 -35.10
CA SER A 18 -7.14 6.21 -34.77
C SER A 18 -6.59 6.93 -33.54
N MET A 19 -7.13 8.08 -33.13
CA MET A 19 -6.75 8.80 -31.92
C MET A 19 -7.37 8.21 -30.63
N LEU A 20 -8.43 7.40 -30.73
CA LEU A 20 -9.09 6.78 -29.59
C LEU A 20 -8.47 5.44 -29.16
N LEU A 21 -7.54 4.88 -29.94
CA LEU A 21 -6.87 3.62 -29.62
C LEU A 21 -5.52 3.79 -28.89
N GLY A 22 -5.11 5.01 -28.60
CA GLY A 22 -3.83 5.33 -27.96
C GLY A 22 -3.88 5.60 -26.46
N LEU A 23 -5.04 5.47 -25.80
CA LEU A 23 -5.19 5.82 -24.39
C LEU A 23 -5.31 4.61 -23.43
N GLY A 24 -4.82 3.47 -23.83
CA GLY A 24 -5.05 2.23 -23.09
C GLY A 24 -3.85 1.37 -22.77
N ALA A 25 -2.70 1.95 -22.47
CA ALA A 25 -1.60 1.16 -21.90
C ALA A 25 -0.77 2.02 -20.95
N CYS A 26 -1.36 2.53 -19.88
CA CYS A 26 -0.62 2.66 -18.64
C CYS A 26 -0.44 1.22 -18.13
N ASN A 27 0.79 0.74 -18.18
CA ASN A 27 1.16 -0.56 -17.63
C ASN A 27 1.14 -0.39 -16.12
N ASN A 28 0.05 -0.80 -15.45
CA ASN A 28 -0.09 -0.67 -14.00
C ASN A 28 1.04 -1.40 -13.24
N GLU A 29 1.78 -2.27 -13.91
CA GLU A 29 2.90 -3.02 -13.36
C GLU A 29 4.17 -2.17 -13.19
N ASP A 30 4.46 -1.27 -14.14
CA ASP A 30 5.58 -0.31 -14.02
C ASP A 30 5.37 0.62 -12.84
N ASP A 31 4.12 1.07 -12.62
CA ASP A 31 3.74 1.90 -11.48
C ASP A 31 3.94 1.19 -10.13
N VAL A 32 3.70 -0.13 -10.06
CA VAL A 32 3.90 -0.91 -8.82
C VAL A 32 5.36 -0.94 -8.41
N MET A 33 6.28 -1.16 -9.35
CA MET A 33 7.71 -1.17 -9.07
C MET A 33 8.19 0.21 -8.60
N GLU A 34 7.71 1.28 -9.21
CA GLU A 34 8.05 2.65 -8.81
C GLU A 34 7.46 3.01 -7.44
N ILE A 35 6.24 2.55 -7.15
CA ILE A 35 5.60 2.75 -5.84
C ILE A 35 6.42 2.09 -4.75
N PHE A 36 6.70 0.79 -4.84
CA PHE A 36 7.18 0.02 -3.70
C PHE A 36 8.71 0.01 -3.54
N ASN A 37 9.49 -0.05 -4.62
CA ASN A 37 10.93 -0.26 -4.55
C ASN A 37 11.73 0.97 -4.06
N ASN A 38 12.90 0.66 -3.46
CA ASN A 38 13.94 1.63 -3.10
C ASN A 38 13.48 2.75 -2.15
N LYS A 39 12.49 2.48 -1.32
CA LYS A 39 11.94 3.43 -0.36
C LYS A 39 11.78 2.78 1.00
N THR A 40 11.88 3.61 2.03
CA THR A 40 11.40 3.26 3.37
C THR A 40 10.02 3.86 3.56
N TRP A 41 9.04 3.02 3.83
CA TRP A 41 7.67 3.43 4.11
C TRP A 41 7.47 3.55 5.61
N LYS A 42 7.17 4.74 6.10
CA LYS A 42 6.90 5.01 7.53
C LYS A 42 5.41 5.08 7.77
N LEU A 43 4.94 4.30 8.74
CA LEU A 43 3.54 4.36 9.18
C LEU A 43 3.20 5.76 9.72
N VAL A 44 2.08 6.30 9.29
CA VAL A 44 1.56 7.59 9.74
C VAL A 44 0.17 7.51 10.37
N ARG A 45 -0.59 6.43 10.09
CA ARG A 45 -1.92 6.22 10.67
C ARG A 45 -2.35 4.77 10.66
N ILE A 46 -3.21 4.39 11.60
CA ILE A 46 -4.02 3.15 11.57
C ILE A 46 -5.47 3.55 11.90
N ALA A 47 -6.37 3.42 10.94
CA ALA A 47 -7.74 3.89 11.05
C ALA A 47 -8.75 2.82 10.63
N THR A 48 -10.03 3.08 10.85
CA THR A 48 -11.09 2.33 10.20
C THR A 48 -11.09 2.62 8.71
N GLU A 49 -11.66 1.76 7.87
CA GLU A 49 -11.62 1.88 6.40
C GLU A 49 -12.07 3.26 5.89
N LYS A 50 -13.10 3.83 6.52
CA LYS A 50 -13.65 5.15 6.17
C LYS A 50 -13.21 6.27 7.13
N GLY A 51 -12.41 5.94 8.14
CA GLY A 51 -11.96 6.87 9.17
C GLY A 51 -10.93 7.87 8.63
N LYS A 52 -10.98 9.08 9.17
CA LYS A 52 -10.01 10.16 8.88
C LYS A 52 -9.04 10.41 10.04
N GLU A 53 -9.28 9.77 11.16
CA GLU A 53 -8.45 9.85 12.35
C GLU A 53 -7.05 9.25 12.11
N GLN A 54 -6.07 9.70 12.90
CA GLN A 54 -4.73 9.10 12.85
C GLN A 54 -4.75 7.68 13.41
N PHE A 55 -5.46 7.47 14.52
CA PHE A 55 -5.65 6.17 15.14
C PHE A 55 -7.13 5.95 15.44
N TYR A 56 -7.64 4.77 15.13
CA TYR A 56 -9.06 4.46 15.32
C TYR A 56 -9.46 4.49 16.80
N GLN A 57 -10.69 4.91 17.06
CA GLN A 57 -11.24 4.94 18.39
C GLN A 57 -11.24 3.54 19.02
N GLY A 58 -10.75 3.44 20.26
CA GLY A 58 -10.66 2.18 21.00
C GLY A 58 -9.34 1.43 20.86
N LEU A 59 -8.39 1.92 20.06
CA LEU A 59 -7.05 1.32 19.99
C LEU A 59 -6.42 1.16 21.38
N TRP A 60 -6.57 2.19 22.22
CA TRP A 60 -6.05 2.24 23.59
C TRP A 60 -7.15 2.21 24.66
N SER A 61 -8.24 1.48 24.42
CA SER A 61 -9.43 1.53 25.29
C SER A 61 -9.20 1.15 26.76
N ASN A 62 -8.09 0.50 27.10
CA ASN A 62 -7.75 0.08 28.44
C ASN A 62 -6.34 0.50 28.89
N GLU A 63 -5.74 1.47 28.19
CA GLU A 63 -4.42 1.98 28.51
C GLU A 63 -4.52 3.29 29.32
N SER A 64 -3.56 3.52 30.20
CA SER A 64 -3.39 4.80 30.90
C SER A 64 -2.87 5.87 29.91
N LYS A 65 -3.00 7.12 30.28
CA LYS A 65 -2.47 8.23 29.49
C LYS A 65 -0.95 8.12 29.32
N GLU A 66 -0.25 7.73 30.37
CA GLU A 66 1.20 7.56 30.38
C GLU A 66 1.65 6.45 29.42
N GLU A 67 0.89 5.37 29.32
CA GLU A 67 1.16 4.29 28.37
C GLU A 67 0.93 4.76 26.93
N ILE A 68 -0.17 5.47 26.68
CA ILE A 68 -0.46 6.04 25.35
C ILE A 68 0.64 7.02 24.93
N ASP A 69 1.04 7.94 25.82
CA ASP A 69 2.09 8.93 25.53
C ASP A 69 3.44 8.23 25.23
N ARG A 70 3.77 7.16 25.94
CA ARG A 70 4.95 6.34 25.68
C ARG A 70 4.88 5.69 24.29
N GLU A 71 3.76 5.03 23.95
CA GLU A 71 3.57 4.41 22.62
C GLU A 71 3.63 5.44 21.49
N LEU A 72 3.05 6.63 21.67
CA LEU A 72 3.13 7.71 20.69
C LEU A 72 4.55 8.25 20.51
N ASN A 73 5.35 8.32 21.59
CA ASN A 73 6.76 8.68 21.48
C ASN A 73 7.55 7.62 20.71
N THR A 74 7.31 6.36 20.99
CA THR A 74 7.89 5.22 20.27
C THR A 74 7.47 5.20 18.79
N PHE A 75 6.22 5.55 18.50
CA PHE A 75 5.71 5.69 17.15
C PHE A 75 6.44 6.78 16.34
N ARG A 76 6.81 7.88 16.96
CA ARG A 76 7.53 8.99 16.31
C ARG A 76 8.98 8.66 16.00
N ALA A 77 9.59 7.68 16.66
CA ALA A 77 10.97 7.28 16.39
C ALA A 77 11.14 6.79 14.94
N GLU A 78 12.20 7.26 14.27
CA GLU A 78 12.37 7.07 12.82
C GLU A 78 12.43 5.61 12.39
N GLY A 79 13.17 4.77 13.10
CA GLY A 79 13.37 3.36 12.76
C GLY A 79 12.16 2.46 13.01
N ASN A 80 11.15 2.92 13.76
CA ASN A 80 10.00 2.12 14.12
C ASN A 80 8.87 2.22 13.10
N TYR A 81 8.04 1.18 13.02
CA TYR A 81 6.86 1.11 12.14
C TYR A 81 7.20 1.38 10.67
N THR A 82 8.20 0.68 10.17
CA THR A 82 8.69 0.85 8.80
C THR A 82 8.55 -0.40 7.96
N LEU A 83 8.42 -0.19 6.65
CA LEU A 83 8.43 -1.23 5.61
C LEU A 83 9.51 -0.88 4.58
N ASN A 84 10.29 -1.88 4.18
CA ASN A 84 11.25 -1.78 3.08
C ASN A 84 10.98 -2.91 2.10
N PHE A 85 10.54 -2.57 0.91
CA PHE A 85 10.19 -3.52 -0.14
C PHE A 85 11.39 -3.73 -1.07
N ASN A 86 11.55 -4.98 -1.51
CA ASN A 86 12.47 -5.37 -2.57
C ASN A 86 11.69 -6.21 -3.58
N CYS A 87 11.19 -5.55 -4.61
CA CYS A 87 10.31 -6.14 -5.62
C CYS A 87 11.06 -6.41 -6.92
N ALA A 88 10.63 -7.47 -7.61
CA ALA A 88 11.01 -7.76 -8.98
C ALA A 88 9.79 -8.21 -9.77
N GLU A 89 9.72 -7.80 -11.02
CA GLU A 89 8.72 -8.32 -11.95
C GLU A 89 9.24 -9.61 -12.58
N VAL A 90 8.44 -10.67 -12.48
CA VAL A 90 8.74 -11.97 -13.07
C VAL A 90 7.49 -12.47 -13.80
N ASN A 91 7.57 -12.57 -15.13
CA ASN A 91 6.47 -13.02 -16.00
C ASN A 91 5.16 -12.22 -15.85
N GLY A 92 5.26 -10.90 -15.60
CA GLY A 92 4.11 -10.01 -15.42
C GLY A 92 3.49 -10.06 -14.02
N GLU A 93 4.09 -10.76 -13.08
CA GLU A 93 3.73 -10.71 -11.66
C GLU A 93 4.80 -9.95 -10.87
N VAL A 94 4.40 -9.06 -9.98
CA VAL A 94 5.32 -8.38 -9.06
C VAL A 94 5.42 -9.20 -7.78
N THR A 95 6.61 -9.72 -7.55
CA THR A 95 6.95 -10.55 -6.38
C THR A 95 8.20 -10.02 -5.70
N GLY A 96 8.50 -10.50 -4.51
CA GLY A 96 9.72 -10.10 -3.82
C GLY A 96 9.68 -10.36 -2.34
N THR A 97 10.37 -9.50 -1.60
CA THR A 97 10.40 -9.54 -0.14
C THR A 97 10.11 -8.17 0.46
N VAL A 98 9.67 -8.16 1.70
CA VAL A 98 9.53 -6.96 2.51
C VAL A 98 10.11 -7.18 3.89
N ASN A 99 10.91 -6.21 4.34
CA ASN A 99 11.35 -6.13 5.71
C ASN A 99 10.42 -5.21 6.50
N VAL A 100 9.88 -5.71 7.59
CA VAL A 100 8.96 -5.01 8.47
C VAL A 100 9.65 -4.80 9.81
N HIS A 101 9.65 -3.57 10.30
CA HIS A 101 10.17 -3.24 11.61
C HIS A 101 9.10 -2.52 12.44
N ALA A 102 8.73 -3.12 13.56
CA ALA A 102 7.83 -2.49 14.55
C ALA A 102 8.66 -1.80 15.66
N VAL A 103 8.48 -2.16 16.92
CA VAL A 103 9.24 -1.61 18.05
C VAL A 103 10.22 -2.67 18.55
N ASN A 104 9.71 -3.80 19.04
CA ASN A 104 10.48 -4.91 19.60
C ASN A 104 10.39 -6.17 18.72
N SER A 105 9.69 -6.08 17.60
CA SER A 105 9.55 -7.18 16.66
C SER A 105 9.79 -6.73 15.22
N ARG A 106 10.09 -7.72 14.37
CA ARG A 106 10.35 -7.55 12.95
C ARG A 106 9.93 -8.77 12.17
N ILE A 107 9.73 -8.59 10.88
CA ILE A 107 9.62 -9.67 9.91
C ILE A 107 10.72 -9.45 8.89
N HIS A 108 11.63 -10.40 8.76
CA HIS A 108 12.71 -10.38 7.77
C HIS A 108 12.29 -11.16 6.54
N ASP A 109 12.56 -10.60 5.37
CA ASP A 109 12.35 -11.24 4.07
C ASP A 109 10.96 -11.90 3.95
N ALA A 110 9.93 -11.21 4.45
CA ALA A 110 8.56 -11.67 4.27
C ALA A 110 8.25 -11.81 2.78
N VAL A 111 7.67 -12.93 2.38
CA VAL A 111 7.27 -13.16 0.99
C VAL A 111 6.19 -12.17 0.60
N LEU A 112 6.45 -11.45 -0.48
CA LEU A 112 5.60 -10.43 -1.05
C LEU A 112 5.01 -10.89 -2.38
N LYS A 113 3.72 -10.68 -2.57
CA LYS A 113 3.04 -10.80 -3.87
C LYS A 113 2.15 -9.59 -4.06
N ILE A 114 2.21 -8.98 -5.25
CA ILE A 114 1.41 -7.82 -5.61
C ILE A 114 0.78 -8.07 -6.99
N ASP A 115 -0.51 -7.84 -7.09
CA ASP A 115 -1.22 -7.74 -8.37
C ASP A 115 -1.54 -6.26 -8.60
N GLY A 116 -0.87 -5.66 -9.59
CA GLY A 116 -1.04 -4.25 -9.93
C GLY A 116 -2.39 -3.95 -10.57
N LYS A 117 -3.02 -4.92 -11.24
CA LYS A 117 -4.32 -4.74 -11.91
C LYS A 117 -5.46 -4.74 -10.91
N GLU A 118 -5.41 -5.68 -9.98
CA GLU A 118 -6.45 -5.84 -8.94
C GLU A 118 -6.14 -5.04 -7.67
N HIS A 119 -4.98 -4.39 -7.60
CA HIS A 119 -4.49 -3.67 -6.42
C HIS A 119 -4.44 -4.55 -5.17
N THR A 120 -4.17 -5.85 -5.34
CA THR A 120 -4.05 -6.77 -4.21
C THR A 120 -2.61 -6.92 -3.76
N ILE A 121 -2.41 -7.18 -2.48
CA ILE A 121 -1.10 -7.36 -1.86
C ILE A 121 -1.18 -8.44 -0.79
N SER A 122 -0.15 -9.27 -0.71
CA SER A 122 0.00 -10.27 0.35
C SER A 122 1.41 -10.26 0.90
N ILE A 123 1.51 -10.19 2.22
CA ILE A 123 2.79 -10.21 2.96
C ILE A 123 2.75 -11.37 3.95
N LYS A 124 3.65 -12.34 3.81
CA LYS A 124 3.71 -13.53 4.66
C LYS A 124 5.13 -13.77 5.15
N GLY A 125 5.31 -13.78 6.46
CA GLY A 125 6.61 -14.00 7.06
C GLY A 125 6.53 -14.36 8.54
N LYS A 126 7.65 -14.83 9.09
CA LYS A 126 7.74 -15.17 10.51
C LYS A 126 8.07 -13.92 11.32
N VAL A 127 7.26 -13.64 12.32
CA VAL A 127 7.55 -12.58 13.31
C VAL A 127 8.68 -13.04 14.23
N ILE A 128 9.68 -12.18 14.41
CA ILE A 128 10.80 -12.35 15.33
C ILE A 128 10.69 -11.26 16.39
N GLY A 129 10.74 -11.63 17.65
CA GLY A 129 10.50 -10.74 18.78
C GLY A 129 9.05 -10.73 19.26
N THR A 130 8.77 -9.93 20.27
CA THR A 130 7.43 -9.82 20.89
C THR A 130 7.14 -8.37 21.22
N GLU A 131 5.95 -7.92 20.86
CA GLU A 131 5.49 -6.56 21.16
C GLU A 131 4.76 -6.51 22.51
N SER A 132 5.05 -5.48 23.28
CA SER A 132 4.26 -5.09 24.46
C SER A 132 3.18 -4.09 24.08
N ASP A 133 3.52 -3.10 23.25
CA ASP A 133 2.69 -1.97 22.87
C ASP A 133 1.52 -2.39 22.00
N LYS A 134 0.34 -1.83 22.24
CA LYS A 134 -0.88 -2.15 21.47
C LYS A 134 -0.78 -1.73 20.02
N LEU A 135 -0.26 -0.52 19.76
CA LEU A 135 -0.07 -0.03 18.40
C LEU A 135 0.85 -0.95 17.61
N ALA A 136 1.95 -1.41 18.21
CA ALA A 136 2.89 -2.30 17.56
C ALA A 136 2.30 -3.70 17.30
N LYS A 137 1.50 -4.22 18.21
CA LYS A 137 0.75 -5.48 18.01
C LYS A 137 -0.23 -5.37 16.84
N VAL A 138 -1.01 -4.28 16.79
CA VAL A 138 -1.95 -4.03 15.69
C VAL A 138 -1.22 -3.86 14.36
N PHE A 139 -0.09 -3.16 14.35
CA PHE A 139 0.74 -2.98 13.16
C PHE A 139 1.24 -4.33 12.62
N ILE A 140 1.91 -5.14 13.43
CA ILE A 140 2.45 -6.45 13.00
C ILE A 140 1.33 -7.39 12.53
N ASN A 141 0.24 -7.47 13.30
CA ASN A 141 -0.91 -8.30 12.93
C ASN A 141 -1.54 -7.80 11.61
N GLY A 142 -1.68 -6.50 11.47
CA GLY A 142 -2.22 -5.87 10.28
C GLY A 142 -1.39 -6.19 9.04
N ILE A 143 -0.06 -6.07 9.11
CA ILE A 143 0.85 -6.40 7.99
C ILE A 143 0.68 -7.85 7.53
N GLN A 144 0.52 -8.80 8.44
CA GLN A 144 0.31 -10.22 8.09
C GLN A 144 -1.07 -10.50 7.48
N ASN A 145 -2.04 -9.60 7.64
CA ASN A 145 -3.42 -9.71 7.18
C ASN A 145 -3.80 -8.70 6.09
N VAL A 146 -2.80 -8.07 5.47
CA VAL A 146 -3.04 -7.18 4.32
C VAL A 146 -3.57 -7.98 3.13
N PHE A 147 -4.46 -7.33 2.36
CA PHE A 147 -5.05 -7.94 1.17
C PHE A 147 -5.21 -6.97 -0.01
N LYS A 148 -5.18 -5.65 0.24
CA LYS A 148 -5.35 -4.62 -0.78
C LYS A 148 -4.44 -3.43 -0.48
N TYR A 149 -4.02 -2.72 -1.53
CA TYR A 149 -3.32 -1.45 -1.42
C TYR A 149 -3.94 -0.38 -2.33
N GLU A 150 -3.73 0.86 -1.97
CA GLU A 150 -3.99 2.06 -2.77
C GLU A 150 -2.87 3.06 -2.51
N GLY A 151 -2.58 3.90 -3.50
CA GLY A 151 -1.61 4.98 -3.30
C GLY A 151 -0.72 5.24 -4.50
N ASP A 152 0.35 5.96 -4.24
CA ASP A 152 1.32 6.45 -5.20
C ASP A 152 2.75 6.37 -4.66
N ILE A 153 3.70 6.99 -5.36
CA ILE A 153 5.12 7.00 -4.99
C ILE A 153 5.43 7.73 -3.67
N HIS A 154 4.49 8.47 -3.10
CA HIS A 154 4.67 9.26 -1.87
C HIS A 154 3.90 8.70 -0.70
N ASN A 155 2.69 8.16 -0.95
CA ASN A 155 1.80 7.66 0.08
C ASN A 155 1.13 6.36 -0.35
N ILE A 156 1.13 5.37 0.54
CA ILE A 156 0.37 4.14 0.34
C ILE A 156 -0.58 3.89 1.50
N THR A 157 -1.69 3.27 1.20
CA THR A 157 -2.65 2.75 2.17
C THR A 157 -2.77 1.25 1.98
N LEU A 158 -2.47 0.50 3.03
CA LEU A 158 -2.64 -0.95 3.08
C LEU A 158 -3.92 -1.29 3.84
N TYR A 159 -4.79 -2.08 3.23
CA TYR A 159 -6.03 -2.57 3.82
C TYR A 159 -5.80 -3.93 4.45
N PHE A 160 -6.23 -4.14 5.68
CA PHE A 160 -6.08 -5.39 6.39
C PHE A 160 -7.36 -5.82 7.11
N LYS A 161 -7.48 -7.13 7.36
CA LYS A 161 -8.56 -7.69 8.17
C LYS A 161 -8.18 -7.73 9.64
N ASP A 162 -9.06 -7.19 10.49
CA ASP A 162 -9.01 -7.30 11.94
C ASP A 162 -10.32 -7.93 12.42
N GLY A 163 -10.32 -9.25 12.54
CA GLY A 163 -11.55 -10.02 12.68
C GLY A 163 -12.48 -9.83 11.49
N ASN A 164 -13.71 -9.41 11.76
CA ASN A 164 -14.72 -9.14 10.74
C ASN A 164 -14.68 -7.69 10.20
N THR A 165 -13.75 -6.87 10.67
CA THR A 165 -13.64 -5.47 10.25
C THR A 165 -12.50 -5.27 9.29
N THR A 166 -12.64 -4.28 8.40
CA THR A 166 -11.54 -3.79 7.57
C THR A 166 -10.98 -2.53 8.21
N LYS A 167 -9.67 -2.51 8.37
CA LYS A 167 -8.90 -1.34 8.81
C LYS A 167 -7.85 -0.99 7.77
N VAL A 168 -7.27 0.19 7.91
CA VAL A 168 -6.25 0.71 7.01
C VAL A 168 -5.02 1.17 7.76
N MET A 169 -3.86 0.96 7.15
CA MET A 169 -2.58 1.53 7.55
C MET A 169 -2.11 2.47 6.45
N GLY A 170 -1.96 3.75 6.78
CA GLY A 170 -1.38 4.73 5.87
C GLY A 170 0.10 4.91 6.13
N PHE A 171 0.88 4.96 5.05
CA PHE A 171 2.33 5.16 5.08
C PHE A 171 2.72 6.32 4.19
N THR A 172 3.86 6.94 4.51
CA THR A 172 4.52 7.92 3.66
C THR A 172 5.95 7.47 3.33
N ALA A 173 6.39 7.73 2.12
CA ALA A 173 7.75 7.43 1.67
C ALA A 173 8.78 8.36 2.32
N ARG A 174 9.98 7.83 2.60
CA ARG A 174 11.16 8.53 3.16
C ARG A 174 12.42 8.18 2.40
#